data_19320c7e3c9c75a776d02b173dcf5cb3
#
_entry.id   19320c7e3c9c75a776d02b173dcf5cb3
#
_cell.length_a   1.000
_cell.length_b   1.000
_cell.length_c   1.000
_cell.angle_alpha   90.00
_cell.angle_beta   90.00
_cell.angle_gamma   90.00
#
_symmetry.space_group_name_H-M   'P 1'
#
loop_
_entity.id
_entity.type
_entity.pdbx_description
1 polymer ?
#
loop_
_entity_poly.entity_id
_entity_poly.type
_entity_poly.pdbx_seq_one_letter_code
_entity_poly.pdbx_strand_id
1 'polypeptide(L)'
;MLQSALAGKQAGTGYFYCVSETRRVHAPGRVNLIGEHTDYTNGLVFPMAIDRGTTLTYTATGNSIQLTSGDVAGRLDIPVPFTGSAAEVTPDWGAYVAAMAAELGATTGLRGHLVSDIPAGAGLSSSAALESFES
;
A
#
# COMPACT_ATOMS: atom_id res chain seq x y z
N MET A 1 -20.86 -15.57 -3.82
CA MET A 1 -20.92 -16.90 -3.18
C MET A 1 -19.52 -17.24 -2.73
N LEU A 2 -19.26 -17.05 -1.43
CA LEU A 2 -18.00 -17.47 -0.80
C LEU A 2 -18.13 -18.96 -0.46
N GLN A 3 -17.29 -19.82 -1.04
CA GLN A 3 -17.10 -21.17 -0.54
C GLN A 3 -15.84 -21.20 0.32
N SER A 4 -16.08 -21.30 1.64
CA SER A 4 -15.08 -21.65 2.62
C SER A 4 -14.73 -23.12 2.50
N ALA A 5 -13.50 -23.45 2.10
CA ALA A 5 -12.98 -24.79 2.19
C ALA A 5 -12.49 -25.05 3.63
N LEU A 6 -13.30 -25.73 4.42
CA LEU A 6 -12.89 -26.37 5.66
C LEU A 6 -12.07 -27.60 5.33
N ALA A 7 -10.77 -27.57 5.52
CA ALA A 7 -9.92 -28.75 5.45
C ALA A 7 -10.00 -29.51 6.78
N GLY A 8 -10.48 -30.74 6.70
CA GLY A 8 -10.59 -31.67 7.83
C GLY A 8 -9.22 -32.13 8.33
N LYS A 9 -9.17 -32.36 9.66
CA LYS A 9 -8.05 -32.94 10.38
C LYS A 9 -7.81 -34.39 9.93
N GLN A 10 -6.61 -34.69 9.45
CA GLN A 10 -6.05 -36.04 9.51
C GLN A 10 -4.64 -35.98 10.12
N ALA A 11 -4.42 -36.84 11.10
CA ALA A 11 -3.13 -37.03 11.76
C ALA A 11 -2.17 -37.78 10.81
N GLY A 12 -1.04 -37.15 10.54
CA GLY A 12 0.05 -37.75 9.75
C GLY A 12 0.93 -36.63 9.22
N THR A 13 2.21 -36.66 9.53
CA THR A 13 3.32 -35.77 9.12
C THR A 13 2.91 -34.63 8.15
N GLY A 14 2.23 -33.63 8.66
CA GLY A 14 1.66 -32.58 7.84
C GLY A 14 2.68 -31.51 7.53
N TYR A 15 3.12 -31.42 6.29
CA TYR A 15 3.68 -30.19 5.77
C TYR A 15 2.55 -29.16 5.75
N PHE A 16 2.61 -28.20 6.69
CA PHE A 16 1.74 -27.03 6.63
C PHE A 16 2.19 -26.19 5.44
N TYR A 17 1.54 -26.34 4.30
CA TYR A 17 1.61 -25.37 3.24
C TYR A 17 0.84 -24.13 3.74
N CYS A 18 1.57 -23.15 4.23
CA CYS A 18 1.01 -21.82 4.40
C CYS A 18 0.76 -21.29 2.98
N VAL A 19 -0.45 -21.45 2.46
CA VAL A 19 -0.86 -20.82 1.22
C VAL A 19 -0.97 -19.32 1.54
N SER A 20 0.07 -18.58 1.24
CA SER A 20 0.05 -17.14 1.36
C SER A 20 -0.88 -16.59 0.28
N GLU A 21 -2.04 -16.12 0.71
CA GLU A 21 -3.04 -15.55 -0.17
C GLU A 21 -2.54 -14.25 -0.79
N THR A 22 -2.57 -14.18 -2.11
CA THR A 22 -2.29 -12.95 -2.83
C THR A 22 -3.52 -12.06 -2.77
N ARG A 23 -3.34 -10.83 -2.30
CA ARG A 23 -4.38 -9.82 -2.19
C ARG A 23 -4.12 -8.69 -3.17
N ARG A 24 -5.20 -8.04 -3.59
CA ARG A 24 -5.15 -6.88 -4.46
C ARG A 24 -6.01 -5.77 -3.87
N VAL A 25 -5.42 -4.59 -3.72
CA VAL A 25 -6.09 -3.39 -3.25
C VAL A 25 -5.92 -2.30 -4.28
N HIS A 26 -6.95 -1.50 -4.51
CA HIS A 26 -6.93 -0.37 -5.44
C HIS A 26 -7.33 0.89 -4.71
N ALA A 27 -6.49 1.92 -4.79
CA ALA A 27 -6.74 3.24 -4.24
C ALA A 27 -6.90 4.24 -5.38
N PRO A 28 -8.08 4.87 -5.54
CA PRO A 28 -8.31 5.85 -6.60
C PRO A 28 -7.53 7.13 -6.33
N GLY A 29 -7.16 7.80 -7.41
CA GLY A 29 -6.71 9.18 -7.35
C GLY A 29 -7.87 10.12 -7.02
N ARG A 30 -7.53 11.36 -6.70
CA ARG A 30 -8.50 12.38 -6.29
C ARG A 30 -8.27 13.67 -7.04
N VAL A 31 -9.37 14.33 -7.39
CA VAL A 31 -9.39 15.71 -7.87
C VAL A 31 -10.27 16.54 -6.92
N ASN A 32 -9.84 17.75 -6.59
CA ASN A 32 -10.70 18.71 -5.92
C ASN A 32 -11.46 19.52 -6.99
N LEU A 33 -12.78 19.47 -6.99
CA LEU A 33 -13.61 20.27 -7.87
C LEU A 33 -13.65 21.73 -7.43
N ILE A 34 -13.65 21.97 -6.12
CA ILE A 34 -13.61 23.29 -5.48
C ILE A 34 -12.75 23.17 -4.22
N GLY A 35 -11.94 24.20 -3.93
CA GLY A 35 -11.23 24.32 -2.67
C GLY A 35 -9.79 23.82 -2.72
N GLU A 36 -9.09 23.93 -3.84
CA GLU A 36 -7.65 23.75 -3.84
C GLU A 36 -6.96 24.76 -2.91
N HIS A 37 -5.98 24.30 -2.14
CA HIS A 37 -5.24 25.09 -1.16
C HIS A 37 -6.07 25.67 0.00
N THR A 38 -7.24 25.11 0.30
CA THR A 38 -8.08 25.56 1.41
C THR A 38 -8.08 24.57 2.59
N ASP A 39 -7.59 23.38 2.43
CA ASP A 39 -7.48 22.31 3.44
C ASP A 39 -6.65 22.74 4.65
N TYR A 40 -5.54 23.47 4.45
CA TYR A 40 -4.68 23.99 5.51
C TYR A 40 -5.14 25.35 6.09
N THR A 41 -6.23 25.90 5.58
CA THR A 41 -6.83 27.16 6.04
C THR A 41 -8.22 27.00 6.68
N ASN A 42 -8.60 25.77 7.04
CA ASN A 42 -9.93 25.38 7.52
C ASN A 42 -11.07 25.72 6.52
N GLY A 43 -10.76 25.78 5.24
CA GLY A 43 -11.74 25.96 4.17
C GLY A 43 -12.43 24.67 3.81
N LEU A 44 -13.57 24.79 3.13
CA LEU A 44 -14.30 23.64 2.60
C LEU A 44 -13.66 23.16 1.30
N VAL A 45 -13.56 21.85 1.16
CA VAL A 45 -13.10 21.17 -0.05
C VAL A 45 -14.21 20.29 -0.60
N PHE A 46 -14.23 20.09 -1.92
CA PHE A 46 -15.14 19.16 -2.57
C PHE A 46 -14.35 18.18 -3.44
N PRO A 47 -13.76 17.14 -2.80
CA PRO A 47 -12.98 16.12 -3.49
C PRO A 47 -13.88 15.11 -4.20
N MET A 48 -13.38 14.58 -5.31
CA MET A 48 -14.00 13.49 -6.06
C MET A 48 -12.94 12.46 -6.42
N ALA A 49 -13.24 11.17 -6.20
CA ALA A 49 -12.42 10.09 -6.70
C ALA A 49 -12.51 10.02 -8.24
N ILE A 50 -11.39 9.68 -8.86
CA ILE A 50 -11.32 9.49 -10.31
C ILE A 50 -11.17 8.00 -10.66
N ASP A 51 -11.35 7.68 -11.93
CA ASP A 51 -11.26 6.32 -12.48
C ASP A 51 -9.81 5.80 -12.65
N ARG A 52 -8.83 6.62 -12.26
CA ARG A 52 -7.40 6.27 -12.22
C ARG A 52 -6.94 6.12 -10.78
N GLY A 53 -5.96 5.25 -10.55
CA GLY A 53 -5.50 4.99 -9.20
C GLY A 53 -4.22 4.18 -9.14
N THR A 54 -3.84 3.82 -7.93
CA THR A 54 -2.72 2.94 -7.67
C THR A 54 -3.24 1.58 -7.20
N THR A 55 -2.69 0.52 -7.75
CA THR A 55 -3.02 -0.86 -7.36
C THR A 55 -1.82 -1.50 -6.70
N LEU A 56 -2.03 -2.04 -5.51
CA LEU A 56 -1.07 -2.89 -4.80
C LEU A 56 -1.54 -4.34 -4.90
N THR A 57 -0.69 -5.20 -5.46
CA THR A 57 -0.86 -6.64 -5.40
C THR A 57 0.19 -7.19 -4.45
N TYR A 58 -0.22 -7.87 -3.38
CA TYR A 58 0.70 -8.30 -2.34
C TYR A 58 0.33 -9.63 -1.69
N THR A 59 1.31 -10.18 -1.01
CA THR A 59 1.19 -11.34 -0.13
C THR A 59 1.75 -10.96 1.22
N ALA A 60 0.96 -11.12 2.28
CA ALA A 60 1.44 -10.90 3.64
C ALA A 60 2.41 -12.02 4.01
N THR A 61 3.66 -11.68 4.32
CA THR A 61 4.70 -12.67 4.63
C THR A 61 5.91 -12.03 5.30
N GLY A 62 6.51 -12.77 6.23
CA GLY A 62 7.78 -12.39 6.85
C GLY A 62 7.70 -11.18 7.78
N ASN A 63 8.85 -10.57 7.99
CA ASN A 63 9.09 -9.47 8.90
C ASN A 63 9.72 -8.25 8.19
N SER A 64 9.52 -8.12 6.89
CA SER A 64 9.94 -6.96 6.10
C SER A 64 8.90 -6.60 5.06
N ILE A 65 8.82 -5.31 4.71
CA ILE A 65 8.01 -4.81 3.60
C ILE A 65 8.91 -4.74 2.37
N GLN A 66 8.59 -5.56 1.38
CA GLN A 66 9.31 -5.65 0.12
C GLN A 66 8.38 -5.26 -1.03
N LEU A 67 8.62 -4.09 -1.61
CA LEU A 67 7.81 -3.56 -2.70
C LEU A 67 8.65 -3.23 -3.93
N THR A 68 8.04 -3.42 -5.08
CA THR A 68 8.52 -2.93 -6.37
C THR A 68 7.43 -2.10 -7.03
N SER A 69 7.80 -1.18 -7.90
CA SER A 69 6.86 -0.40 -8.70
C SER A 69 7.05 -0.71 -10.19
N GLY A 70 5.95 -0.75 -10.94
CA GLY A 70 5.96 -0.83 -12.39
C GLY A 70 6.29 0.51 -13.06
N ASP A 71 6.08 1.62 -12.35
CA ASP A 71 6.13 2.97 -12.91
C ASP A 71 7.39 3.73 -12.51
N VAL A 72 7.98 3.37 -11.36
CA VAL A 72 9.16 4.04 -10.81
C VAL A 72 10.23 3.01 -10.48
N ALA A 73 11.46 3.30 -10.84
CA ALA A 73 12.59 2.42 -10.58
C ALA A 73 12.88 2.30 -9.08
N GLY A 74 13.46 1.15 -8.71
CA GLY A 74 13.89 0.84 -7.35
C GLY A 74 13.03 -0.23 -6.69
N ARG A 75 13.59 -0.78 -5.62
CA ARG A 75 12.95 -1.77 -4.75
C ARG A 75 13.03 -1.27 -3.32
N LEU A 76 11.92 -1.27 -2.64
CA LEU A 76 11.86 -1.05 -1.21
C LEU A 76 12.07 -2.37 -0.47
N ASP A 77 12.89 -2.34 0.59
CA ASP A 77 13.04 -3.44 1.54
C ASP A 77 13.32 -2.85 2.92
N ILE A 78 12.30 -2.80 3.78
CA ILE A 78 12.39 -2.26 5.14
C ILE A 78 11.90 -3.30 6.16
N PRO A 79 12.51 -3.37 7.35
CA PRO A 79 12.04 -4.25 8.41
C PRO A 79 10.71 -3.79 9.00
N VAL A 80 9.95 -4.70 9.59
CA VAL A 80 8.81 -4.38 10.46
C VAL A 80 9.03 -5.05 11.83
N PRO A 81 8.79 -4.33 12.94
CA PRO A 81 8.39 -2.91 12.98
C PRO A 81 9.49 -1.97 12.46
N PHE A 82 9.08 -0.91 11.77
CA PHE A 82 10.01 0.10 11.27
C PHE A 82 10.26 1.16 12.35
N THR A 83 11.53 1.36 12.71
CA THR A 83 11.95 2.32 13.75
C THR A 83 12.98 3.33 13.24
N GLY A 84 13.29 3.29 11.94
CA GLY A 84 14.24 4.19 11.29
C GLY A 84 13.65 5.54 10.93
N SER A 85 14.47 6.38 10.29
CA SER A 85 14.02 7.63 9.69
C SER A 85 13.44 7.37 8.30
N ALA A 86 12.17 7.69 8.08
CA ALA A 86 11.55 7.54 6.76
C ALA A 86 12.25 8.39 5.68
N ALA A 87 12.82 9.52 6.07
CA ALA A 87 13.54 10.42 5.15
C ALA A 87 14.85 9.83 4.59
N GLU A 88 15.39 8.78 5.23
CA GLU A 88 16.61 8.09 4.79
C GLU A 88 16.33 6.85 3.95
N VAL A 89 15.05 6.51 3.75
CA VAL A 89 14.65 5.33 3.00
C VAL A 89 14.82 5.55 1.50
N THR A 90 15.39 4.57 0.83
CA THR A 90 15.53 4.56 -0.62
C THR A 90 14.79 3.36 -1.21
N PRO A 91 14.13 3.53 -2.38
CA PRO A 91 13.98 4.76 -3.17
C PRO A 91 13.06 5.79 -2.50
N ASP A 92 13.08 7.05 -2.95
CA ASP A 92 12.34 8.16 -2.35
C ASP A 92 10.85 7.89 -2.14
N TRP A 93 10.21 7.19 -3.08
CA TRP A 93 8.80 6.79 -2.93
C TRP A 93 8.58 5.81 -1.75
N GLY A 94 9.61 5.10 -1.34
CA GLY A 94 9.56 4.21 -0.18
C GLY A 94 9.47 4.93 1.15
N ALA A 95 9.83 6.23 1.20
CA ALA A 95 9.72 7.05 2.41
C ALA A 95 8.27 7.14 2.89
N TYR A 96 7.31 7.24 1.97
CA TYR A 96 5.86 7.25 2.30
C TYR A 96 5.45 5.93 2.95
N VAL A 97 5.85 4.80 2.37
CA VAL A 97 5.53 3.46 2.91
C VAL A 97 6.17 3.26 4.29
N ALA A 98 7.40 3.73 4.47
CA ALA A 98 8.10 3.63 5.74
C ALA A 98 7.45 4.47 6.85
N ALA A 99 7.03 5.70 6.52
CA ALA A 99 6.31 6.56 7.44
C ALA A 99 4.99 5.93 7.89
N MET A 100 4.21 5.40 6.94
CA MET A 100 2.96 4.71 7.23
C MET A 100 3.17 3.46 8.09
N ALA A 101 4.16 2.62 7.74
CA ALA A 101 4.47 1.43 8.52
C ALA A 101 4.85 1.75 9.98
N ALA A 102 5.52 2.90 10.20
CA ALA A 102 5.85 3.38 11.55
C ALA A 102 4.61 3.85 12.31
N GLU A 103 3.78 4.70 11.68
CA GLU A 103 2.56 5.25 12.29
C GLU A 103 1.53 4.16 12.65
N LEU A 104 1.35 3.18 11.77
CA LEU A 104 0.45 2.04 12.01
C LEU A 104 1.01 1.00 12.99
N GLY A 105 2.28 1.09 13.34
CA GLY A 105 2.94 0.07 14.15
C GLY A 105 2.93 -1.30 13.47
N ALA A 106 3.17 -1.35 12.16
CA ALA A 106 3.12 -2.58 11.38
C ALA A 106 4.06 -3.65 11.97
N THR A 107 3.53 -4.85 12.20
CA THR A 107 4.27 -5.99 12.77
C THR A 107 4.40 -7.17 11.82
N THR A 108 3.64 -7.14 10.72
CA THR A 108 3.67 -8.19 9.69
C THR A 108 4.21 -7.62 8.41
N GLY A 109 5.19 -8.30 7.81
CA GLY A 109 5.75 -7.91 6.53
C GLY A 109 4.85 -8.28 5.36
N LEU A 110 5.18 -7.73 4.19
CA LEU A 110 4.51 -8.07 2.94
C LEU A 110 5.50 -8.03 1.78
N ARG A 111 5.17 -8.78 0.74
CA ARG A 111 5.86 -8.69 -0.55
C ARG A 111 4.85 -8.34 -1.61
N GLY A 112 5.09 -7.27 -2.38
CA GLY A 112 4.12 -6.81 -3.35
C GLY A 112 4.68 -6.01 -4.50
N HIS A 113 3.75 -5.64 -5.38
CA HIS A 113 4.03 -4.87 -6.58
C HIS A 113 2.98 -3.76 -6.74
N LEU A 114 3.44 -2.54 -6.95
CA LEU A 114 2.63 -1.34 -7.16
C LEU A 114 2.57 -1.02 -8.65
N VAL A 115 1.39 -0.67 -9.13
CA VAL A 115 1.17 -0.14 -10.48
C VAL A 115 0.21 1.05 -10.37
N SER A 116 0.56 2.16 -11.00
CA SER A 116 -0.27 3.38 -11.02
C SER A 116 -0.56 3.80 -12.45
N ASP A 117 -1.79 4.14 -12.74
CA ASP A 117 -2.18 4.79 -13.99
C ASP A 117 -2.46 6.29 -13.82
N ILE A 118 -2.11 6.84 -12.64
CA ILE A 118 -2.14 8.28 -12.38
C ILE A 118 -0.92 8.92 -13.04
N PRO A 119 -1.08 9.88 -13.95
CA PRO A 119 0.03 10.58 -14.56
C PRO A 119 0.90 11.29 -13.50
N ALA A 120 2.21 11.08 -13.56
CA ALA A 120 3.14 11.74 -12.64
C ALA A 120 3.07 13.27 -12.81
N GLY A 121 3.02 14.00 -11.69
CA GLY A 121 3.00 15.46 -11.68
C GLY A 121 1.68 16.12 -12.12
N ALA A 122 0.62 15.34 -12.31
CA ALA A 122 -0.68 15.87 -12.73
C ALA A 122 -1.51 16.51 -11.61
N GLY A 123 -1.01 16.58 -10.38
CA GLY A 123 -1.77 17.11 -9.24
C GLY A 123 -2.95 16.23 -8.81
N LEU A 124 -3.00 14.98 -9.28
CA LEU A 124 -4.09 14.04 -9.04
C LEU A 124 -3.88 13.18 -7.77
N SER A 125 -3.10 13.68 -6.83
CA SER A 125 -2.88 13.07 -5.51
C SER A 125 -2.32 11.63 -5.57
N SER A 126 -1.30 11.39 -6.38
CA SER A 126 -0.64 10.08 -6.47
C SER A 126 -0.06 9.61 -5.13
N SER A 127 0.45 10.53 -4.29
CA SER A 127 0.90 10.21 -2.94
C SER A 127 -0.26 9.81 -2.04
N ALA A 128 -1.39 10.53 -2.09
CA ALA A 128 -2.58 10.18 -1.31
C ALA A 128 -3.18 8.83 -1.74
N ALA A 129 -3.12 8.47 -3.03
CA ALA A 129 -3.51 7.14 -3.48
C ALA A 129 -2.60 6.05 -2.89
N LEU A 130 -1.31 6.33 -2.71
CA LEU A 130 -0.38 5.42 -2.06
C LEU A 130 -0.68 5.26 -0.56
N GLU A 131 -1.08 6.34 0.11
CA GLU A 131 -1.46 6.36 1.52
C GLU A 131 -2.80 5.65 1.80
N SER A 132 -3.70 5.58 0.81
CA SER A 132 -5.06 5.01 0.98
C SER A 132 -5.11 3.49 1.06
N PHE A 133 -3.99 2.77 1.02
CA PHE A 133 -3.96 1.31 1.19
C PHE A 133 -4.14 0.83 2.63
N GLU A 134 -4.41 1.73 3.55
CA GLU A 134 -4.49 1.46 5.00
C GLU A 134 -5.89 1.06 5.51
N SER A 135 -6.92 1.09 4.67
CA SER A 135 -8.32 0.92 5.08
C SER A 135 -8.80 -0.52 5.01
#